data_d3672441fc0b529065814e0ccc9aa1fe
#
_entry.id   d3672441fc0b529065814e0ccc9aa1fe
#
_cell.length_a   1.000
_cell.length_b   1.000
_cell.length_c   1.000
_cell.angle_alpha   90.00
_cell.angle_beta   90.00
_cell.angle_gamma   90.00
#
_symmetry.space_group_name_H-M   'P 1'
#
loop_
_entity.id
_entity.type
_entity.pdbx_description
1 polymer ?
#
loop_
_entity_poly.entity_id
_entity_poly.type
_entity_poly.pdbx_seq_one_letter_code
_entity_poly.pdbx_strand_id
1 'polypeptide(L)'
;MTQDTSTSAADQHWMELAISVARQNPSAPFGAVIINIDSDVELARGVNRALVDPTLHAEMVALHACFTAHAPSRSEPLALYTTAEPCPMCAAACCWAGVRRIVYGVSIPWLAERGWRQITLRAAEVFAAARQPVELTGGLLADECGRLFDAAR
;
A
#
# COMPACT_ATOMS: atom_id res chain seq x y z
N MET A 1 17.43 16.60 -14.41
CA MET A 1 16.01 16.49 -14.81
C MET A 1 15.22 16.16 -13.56
N THR A 2 14.53 17.12 -13.02
CA THR A 2 13.54 16.88 -11.98
C THR A 2 12.39 16.12 -12.64
N GLN A 3 12.21 14.84 -12.27
CA GLN A 3 10.99 14.14 -12.60
C GLN A 3 9.88 14.88 -11.86
N ASP A 4 9.03 15.53 -12.64
CA ASP A 4 7.79 16.10 -12.15
C ASP A 4 6.92 14.92 -11.68
N THR A 5 6.94 14.65 -10.37
CA THR A 5 6.06 13.66 -9.74
C THR A 5 4.68 14.27 -9.57
N SER A 6 4.12 14.81 -10.66
CA SER A 6 2.74 15.22 -10.66
C SER A 6 1.88 13.96 -10.52
N THR A 7 1.24 13.84 -9.37
CA THR A 7 0.25 12.81 -9.09
C THR A 7 -0.81 12.83 -10.18
N SER A 8 -0.94 11.74 -10.89
CA SER A 8 -1.94 11.63 -11.97
C SER A 8 -3.36 11.52 -11.40
N ALA A 9 -4.36 11.85 -12.23
CA ALA A 9 -5.77 11.63 -11.87
C ALA A 9 -6.06 10.14 -11.58
N ALA A 10 -5.36 9.23 -12.26
CA ALA A 10 -5.45 7.79 -12.01
C ALA A 10 -4.89 7.43 -10.62
N ASP A 11 -3.76 8.01 -10.22
CA ASP A 11 -3.19 7.78 -8.87
C ASP A 11 -4.16 8.24 -7.79
N GLN A 12 -4.75 9.41 -7.97
CA GLN A 12 -5.75 9.92 -7.04
C GLN A 12 -6.95 8.99 -6.93
N HIS A 13 -7.49 8.52 -8.05
CA HIS A 13 -8.60 7.56 -8.08
C HIS A 13 -8.30 6.29 -7.30
N TRP A 14 -7.14 5.68 -7.52
CA TRP A 14 -6.76 4.43 -6.85
C TRP A 14 -6.50 4.63 -5.36
N MET A 15 -5.94 5.78 -4.96
CA MET A 15 -5.79 6.09 -3.54
C MET A 15 -7.14 6.37 -2.87
N GLU A 16 -8.06 7.06 -3.52
CA GLU A 16 -9.43 7.25 -3.01
C GLU A 16 -10.15 5.90 -2.80
N LEU A 17 -9.92 4.94 -3.69
CA LEU A 17 -10.43 3.59 -3.53
C LEU A 17 -9.79 2.89 -2.31
N ALA A 18 -8.47 3.00 -2.13
CA ALA A 18 -7.79 2.45 -0.96
C ALA A 18 -8.32 3.05 0.35
N ILE A 19 -8.60 4.36 0.37
CA ILE A 19 -9.24 5.05 1.50
C ILE A 19 -10.64 4.49 1.76
N SER A 20 -11.43 4.29 0.71
CA SER A 20 -12.76 3.69 0.81
C SER A 20 -12.72 2.28 1.40
N VAL A 21 -11.74 1.47 0.97
CA VAL A 21 -11.51 0.12 1.50
C VAL A 21 -11.10 0.18 2.98
N ALA A 22 -10.23 1.11 3.35
CA ALA A 22 -9.78 1.29 4.74
C ALA A 22 -10.94 1.58 5.71
N ARG A 23 -11.97 2.29 5.27
CA ARG A 23 -13.17 2.60 6.07
C ARG A 23 -13.98 1.36 6.48
N GLN A 24 -13.74 0.22 5.87
CA GLN A 24 -14.37 -1.05 6.26
C GLN A 24 -13.85 -1.56 7.61
N ASN A 25 -12.69 -1.09 8.06
CA ASN A 25 -12.16 -1.35 9.39
C ASN A 25 -11.75 -0.02 10.05
N PRO A 26 -12.70 0.73 10.63
CA PRO A 26 -12.41 2.05 11.20
C PRO A 26 -11.46 2.02 12.41
N SER A 27 -11.33 0.88 13.09
CA SER A 27 -10.42 0.72 14.24
C SER A 27 -8.95 0.54 13.82
N ALA A 28 -8.72 0.06 12.61
CA ALA A 28 -7.40 -0.12 12.02
C ALA A 28 -7.49 0.14 10.51
N PRO A 29 -7.56 1.42 10.10
CA PRO A 29 -7.99 1.82 8.76
C PRO A 29 -6.87 1.73 7.72
N PHE A 30 -6.28 0.56 7.63
CA PHE A 30 -5.33 0.21 6.57
C PHE A 30 -6.10 -0.42 5.42
N GLY A 31 -6.01 0.19 4.25
CA GLY A 31 -6.64 -0.27 3.01
C GLY A 31 -5.64 -0.29 1.87
N ALA A 32 -5.74 -1.29 1.01
CA ALA A 32 -4.84 -1.48 -0.11
C ALA A 32 -5.59 -1.91 -1.37
N VAL A 33 -5.10 -1.46 -2.53
CA VAL A 33 -5.61 -1.82 -3.86
C VAL A 33 -4.44 -2.21 -4.74
N ILE A 34 -4.58 -3.30 -5.48
CA ILE A 34 -3.61 -3.74 -6.49
C ILE A 34 -4.23 -3.58 -7.86
N ILE A 35 -3.49 -2.97 -8.77
CA ILE A 35 -3.88 -2.79 -10.16
C ILE A 35 -2.83 -3.36 -11.11
N ASN A 36 -3.26 -3.65 -12.34
CA ASN A 36 -2.35 -3.82 -13.46
C ASN A 36 -2.07 -2.42 -14.05
N ILE A 37 -0.80 -2.04 -14.15
CA ILE A 37 -0.39 -0.69 -14.61
C ILE A 37 -0.75 -0.47 -16.07
N ASP A 38 -0.57 -1.46 -16.93
CA ASP A 38 -0.74 -1.31 -18.38
C ASP A 38 -2.21 -1.18 -18.78
N SER A 39 -3.08 -1.93 -18.13
CA SER A 39 -4.53 -1.91 -18.41
C SER A 39 -5.30 -0.92 -17.54
N ASP A 40 -4.68 -0.38 -16.50
CA ASP A 40 -5.31 0.47 -15.49
C ASP A 40 -6.59 -0.18 -14.88
N VAL A 41 -6.49 -1.47 -14.57
CA VAL A 41 -7.59 -2.28 -14.05
C VAL A 41 -7.25 -2.78 -12.65
N GLU A 42 -8.23 -2.67 -11.74
CA GLU A 42 -8.15 -3.27 -10.41
C GLU A 42 -8.10 -4.79 -10.50
N LEU A 43 -7.14 -5.39 -9.80
CA LEU A 43 -7.03 -6.83 -9.66
C LEU A 43 -7.49 -7.33 -8.29
N ALA A 44 -7.24 -6.58 -7.24
CA ALA A 44 -7.63 -6.96 -5.88
C ALA A 44 -7.61 -5.77 -4.94
N ARG A 45 -8.29 -5.93 -3.81
CA ARG A 45 -8.26 -5.00 -2.69
C ARG A 45 -8.17 -5.75 -1.38
N GLY A 46 -7.68 -5.10 -0.33
CA GLY A 46 -7.60 -5.67 0.99
C GLY A 46 -7.76 -4.64 2.08
N VAL A 47 -8.44 -5.02 3.14
CA VAL A 47 -8.53 -4.28 4.40
C VAL A 47 -7.82 -5.06 5.50
N ASN A 48 -7.28 -4.37 6.49
CA ASN A 48 -6.60 -5.00 7.62
C ASN A 48 -7.50 -6.01 8.35
N ARG A 49 -6.97 -7.20 8.58
CA ARG A 49 -7.61 -8.31 9.31
C ARG A 49 -6.68 -8.85 10.41
N ALA A 50 -5.84 -8.01 10.99
CA ALA A 50 -4.82 -8.41 11.96
C ALA A 50 -5.42 -8.97 13.27
N LEU A 51 -6.70 -8.74 13.56
CA LEU A 51 -7.39 -9.40 14.68
C LEU A 51 -7.64 -10.88 14.43
N VAL A 52 -7.73 -11.30 13.18
CA VAL A 52 -7.89 -12.71 12.79
C VAL A 52 -6.52 -13.40 12.71
N ASP A 53 -5.60 -12.75 12.04
CA ASP A 53 -4.20 -13.20 11.89
C ASP A 53 -3.32 -11.94 11.87
N PRO A 54 -2.36 -11.81 12.82
CA PRO A 54 -1.51 -10.62 12.92
C PRO A 54 -0.72 -10.26 11.66
N THR A 55 -0.55 -11.20 10.74
CA THR A 55 0.14 -10.97 9.47
C THR A 55 -0.78 -10.48 8.35
N LEU A 56 -2.09 -10.52 8.55
CA LEU A 56 -3.07 -10.06 7.56
C LEU A 56 -3.25 -8.54 7.57
N HIS A 57 -2.15 -7.83 7.30
CA HIS A 57 -2.20 -6.42 6.95
C HIS A 57 -2.94 -6.23 5.62
N ALA A 58 -3.44 -5.04 5.35
CA ALA A 58 -4.22 -4.75 4.15
C ALA A 58 -3.51 -5.18 2.85
N GLU A 59 -2.21 -4.91 2.78
CA GLU A 59 -1.38 -5.24 1.62
C GLU A 59 -1.27 -6.77 1.44
N MET A 60 -1.11 -7.52 2.55
CA MET A 60 -1.07 -8.98 2.51
C MET A 60 -2.41 -9.57 2.05
N VAL A 61 -3.52 -9.03 2.56
CA VAL A 61 -4.87 -9.43 2.13
C VAL A 61 -5.07 -9.18 0.64
N ALA A 62 -4.66 -8.01 0.15
CA ALA A 62 -4.75 -7.65 -1.27
C ALA A 62 -3.87 -8.56 -2.15
N LEU A 63 -2.63 -8.84 -1.72
CA LEU A 63 -1.73 -9.74 -2.45
C LEU A 63 -2.29 -11.16 -2.54
N HIS A 64 -2.77 -11.71 -1.42
CA HIS A 64 -3.39 -13.04 -1.42
C HIS A 64 -4.61 -13.10 -2.36
N ALA A 65 -5.48 -12.11 -2.30
CA ALA A 65 -6.64 -12.03 -3.18
C ALA A 65 -6.24 -11.93 -4.65
N CYS A 66 -5.24 -11.11 -4.97
CA CYS A 66 -4.74 -10.94 -6.32
C CYS A 66 -4.20 -12.24 -6.91
N PHE A 67 -3.33 -12.92 -6.19
CA PHE A 67 -2.72 -14.16 -6.66
C PHE A 67 -3.68 -15.36 -6.67
N THR A 68 -4.67 -15.38 -5.80
CA THR A 68 -5.72 -16.40 -5.79
C THR A 68 -6.69 -16.25 -6.97
N ALA A 69 -7.11 -15.02 -7.27
CA ALA A 69 -8.11 -14.75 -8.30
C ALA A 69 -7.53 -14.64 -9.72
N HIS A 70 -6.34 -14.04 -9.86
CA HIS A 70 -5.76 -13.69 -11.16
C HIS A 70 -4.47 -14.42 -11.46
N ALA A 71 -3.71 -14.87 -10.45
CA ALA A 71 -2.41 -15.51 -10.61
C ALA A 71 -1.51 -14.79 -11.64
N PRO A 72 -1.25 -13.49 -11.48
CA PRO A 72 -0.53 -12.70 -12.46
C PRO A 72 0.85 -13.30 -12.75
N SER A 73 1.27 -13.25 -14.01
CA SER A 73 2.63 -13.65 -14.37
C SER A 73 3.66 -12.65 -13.85
N ARG A 74 4.91 -13.06 -13.73
CA ARG A 74 6.00 -12.18 -13.28
C ARG A 74 6.25 -10.98 -14.20
N SER A 75 5.78 -11.05 -15.44
CA SER A 75 5.90 -9.96 -16.42
C SER A 75 4.79 -8.93 -16.31
N GLU A 76 3.69 -9.25 -15.64
CA GLU A 76 2.60 -8.29 -15.45
C GLU A 76 3.02 -7.16 -14.51
N PRO A 77 2.86 -5.89 -14.93
CA PRO A 77 3.28 -4.76 -14.11
C PRO A 77 2.21 -4.44 -13.07
N LEU A 78 2.48 -4.77 -11.82
CA LEU A 78 1.59 -4.52 -10.69
C LEU A 78 1.94 -3.22 -9.97
N ALA A 79 0.92 -2.45 -9.58
CA ALA A 79 1.04 -1.35 -8.64
C ALA A 79 0.18 -1.59 -7.41
N LEU A 80 0.67 -1.13 -6.27
CA LEU A 80 -0.04 -1.13 -5.00
C LEU A 80 -0.33 0.31 -4.56
N TYR A 81 -1.57 0.59 -4.22
CA TYR A 81 -2.00 1.82 -3.54
C TYR A 81 -2.43 1.46 -2.13
N THR A 82 -1.89 2.13 -1.14
CA THR A 82 -2.14 1.81 0.27
C THR A 82 -2.22 3.07 1.11
N THR A 83 -3.12 3.10 2.09
CA THR A 83 -3.34 4.28 2.95
C THR A 83 -2.15 4.61 3.84
N ALA A 84 -1.29 3.63 4.11
CA ALA A 84 -0.08 3.79 4.90
C ALA A 84 1.13 3.15 4.21
N GLU A 85 2.31 3.69 4.47
CA GLU A 85 3.57 3.11 4.00
C GLU A 85 3.66 1.63 4.40
N PRO A 86 3.96 0.71 3.46
CA PRO A 86 4.08 -0.70 3.77
C PRO A 86 5.14 -0.96 4.85
N CYS A 87 4.76 -1.73 5.87
CA CYS A 87 5.71 -2.21 6.88
C CYS A 87 6.75 -3.14 6.23
N PRO A 88 7.86 -3.50 6.92
CA PRO A 88 8.88 -4.38 6.35
C PRO A 88 8.35 -5.72 5.83
N MET A 89 7.38 -6.32 6.51
CA MET A 89 6.73 -7.56 6.05
C MET A 89 6.02 -7.36 4.70
N CYS A 90 5.19 -6.32 4.61
CA CYS A 90 4.43 -6.02 3.40
C CYS A 90 5.32 -5.55 2.25
N ALA A 91 6.35 -4.75 2.56
CA ALA A 91 7.32 -4.30 1.56
C ALA A 91 8.08 -5.50 0.97
N ALA A 92 8.56 -6.42 1.81
CA ALA A 92 9.21 -7.64 1.34
C ALA A 92 8.27 -8.54 0.54
N ALA A 93 7.02 -8.68 0.97
CA ALA A 93 6.01 -9.44 0.22
C ALA A 93 5.77 -8.84 -1.17
N CYS A 94 5.71 -7.50 -1.29
CA CYS A 94 5.60 -6.82 -2.57
C CYS A 94 6.80 -7.11 -3.49
N CYS A 95 8.02 -7.17 -2.95
CA CYS A 95 9.21 -7.57 -3.71
C CYS A 95 9.07 -8.99 -4.27
N TRP A 96 8.68 -9.94 -3.44
CA TRP A 96 8.47 -11.33 -3.87
C TRP A 96 7.34 -11.46 -4.89
N ALA A 97 6.29 -10.67 -4.76
CA ALA A 97 5.16 -10.64 -5.68
C ALA A 97 5.46 -9.95 -7.02
N GLY A 98 6.59 -9.27 -7.14
CA GLY A 98 6.97 -8.55 -8.36
C GLY A 98 6.24 -7.23 -8.55
N VAL A 99 5.75 -6.62 -7.47
CA VAL A 99 5.14 -5.27 -7.52
C VAL A 99 6.21 -4.27 -7.95
N ARG A 100 5.89 -3.46 -8.96
CA ARG A 100 6.84 -2.50 -9.56
C ARG A 100 6.68 -1.08 -9.08
N ARG A 101 5.48 -0.75 -8.61
CA ARG A 101 5.15 0.60 -8.16
C ARG A 101 4.32 0.53 -6.88
N ILE A 102 4.67 1.36 -5.90
CA ILE A 102 3.93 1.49 -4.65
C ILE A 102 3.68 2.98 -4.39
N VAL A 103 2.42 3.30 -4.12
CA VAL A 103 1.97 4.65 -3.75
C VAL A 103 1.28 4.55 -2.40
N TYR A 104 1.73 5.36 -1.43
CA TYR A 104 1.14 5.35 -0.10
C TYR A 104 0.75 6.74 0.39
N GLY A 105 -0.17 6.79 1.36
CA GLY A 105 -0.63 8.01 1.99
C GLY A 105 0.31 8.47 3.11
N VAL A 106 0.09 8.01 4.35
CA VAL A 106 0.90 8.39 5.51
C VAL A 106 2.13 7.50 5.65
N SER A 107 3.21 8.08 6.19
CA SER A 107 4.48 7.37 6.38
C SER A 107 4.54 6.59 7.70
N ILE A 108 5.49 5.65 7.80
CA ILE A 108 5.79 4.94 9.05
C ILE A 108 6.14 5.90 10.19
N PRO A 109 7.02 6.92 10.02
CA PRO A 109 7.25 7.90 11.09
C PRO A 109 6.00 8.66 11.51
N TRP A 110 5.16 9.04 10.56
CA TRP A 110 3.90 9.74 10.85
C TRP A 110 3.00 8.90 11.77
N LEU A 111 2.88 7.60 11.49
CA LEU A 111 2.12 6.66 12.32
C LEU A 111 2.75 6.46 13.70
N ALA A 112 4.07 6.27 13.75
CA ALA A 112 4.80 6.07 15.00
C ALA A 112 4.68 7.26 15.96
N GLU A 113 4.77 8.49 15.45
CA GLU A 113 4.59 9.72 16.22
C GLU A 113 3.19 9.82 16.85
N ARG A 114 2.20 9.17 16.25
CA ARG A 114 0.81 9.11 16.74
C ARG A 114 0.53 7.88 17.59
N GLY A 115 1.58 7.11 17.95
CA GLY A 115 1.49 5.95 18.83
C GLY A 115 0.95 4.68 18.15
N TRP A 116 0.83 4.67 16.84
CA TRP A 116 0.60 3.42 16.11
C TRP A 116 1.84 2.55 16.19
N ARG A 117 1.66 1.30 16.59
CA ARG A 117 2.80 0.36 16.68
C ARG A 117 3.38 0.11 15.29
N GLN A 118 4.67 0.42 15.13
CA GLN A 118 5.40 0.25 13.87
C GLN A 118 6.75 -0.44 14.11
N ILE A 119 7.18 -1.23 13.12
CA ILE A 119 8.58 -1.55 12.92
C ILE A 119 9.15 -0.39 12.12
N THR A 120 10.13 0.33 12.68
CA THR A 120 10.56 1.63 12.14
C THR A 120 11.44 1.57 10.89
N LEU A 121 11.72 0.36 10.38
CA LEU A 121 12.40 0.20 9.09
C LEU A 121 11.49 0.66 7.95
N ARG A 122 11.98 1.59 7.14
CA ARG A 122 11.21 2.20 6.06
C ARG A 122 11.11 1.25 4.85
N ALA A 123 10.03 1.37 4.10
CA ALA A 123 9.85 0.60 2.85
C ALA A 123 10.99 0.82 1.87
N ALA A 124 11.49 2.06 1.74
CA ALA A 124 12.62 2.38 0.87
C ALA A 124 13.89 1.58 1.24
N GLU A 125 14.13 1.32 2.52
CA GLU A 125 15.29 0.54 2.98
C GLU A 125 15.16 -0.94 2.60
N VAL A 126 13.94 -1.49 2.68
CA VAL A 126 13.65 -2.85 2.23
C VAL A 126 13.89 -2.98 0.73
N PHE A 127 13.37 -2.03 -0.06
CA PHE A 127 13.53 -2.05 -1.51
C PHE A 127 14.97 -1.83 -1.95
N ALA A 128 15.74 -1.02 -1.23
CA ALA A 128 17.18 -0.85 -1.48
C ALA A 128 17.96 -2.16 -1.28
N ALA A 129 17.55 -2.98 -0.34
CA ALA A 129 18.14 -4.29 -0.11
C ALA A 129 17.66 -5.35 -1.12
N ALA A 130 16.46 -5.20 -1.64
CA ALA A 130 15.94 -6.05 -2.70
C ALA A 130 16.59 -5.63 -4.03
N ARG A 131 17.19 -6.55 -4.75
CA ARG A 131 17.85 -6.26 -6.04
C ARG A 131 16.87 -5.99 -7.19
N GLN A 132 15.68 -5.54 -6.86
CA GLN A 132 14.58 -5.29 -7.78
C GLN A 132 14.13 -3.83 -7.60
N PRO A 133 14.17 -3.02 -8.66
CA PRO A 133 13.73 -1.64 -8.57
C PRO A 133 12.22 -1.58 -8.34
N VAL A 134 11.82 -0.85 -7.30
CA VAL A 134 10.42 -0.52 -7.01
C VAL A 134 10.30 1.00 -7.00
N GLU A 135 9.38 1.54 -7.79
CA GLU A 135 9.03 2.95 -7.74
C GLU A 135 8.16 3.19 -6.50
N LEU A 136 8.64 4.01 -5.58
CA LEU A 136 7.98 4.31 -4.31
C LEU A 136 7.61 5.79 -4.23
N THR A 137 6.33 6.09 -4.09
CA THR A 137 5.81 7.45 -3.93
C THR A 137 4.99 7.54 -2.65
N GLY A 138 5.35 8.45 -1.75
CA GLY A 138 4.61 8.68 -0.51
C GLY A 138 3.91 10.03 -0.50
N GLY A 139 2.94 10.18 0.40
CA GLY A 139 2.25 11.44 0.65
C GLY A 139 1.04 11.71 -0.22
N LEU A 140 0.62 10.75 -1.04
CA LEU A 140 -0.58 10.92 -1.85
C LEU A 140 -1.83 10.91 -0.98
N LEU A 141 -2.63 11.98 -1.03
CA LEU A 141 -3.80 12.20 -0.17
C LEU A 141 -3.48 11.95 1.32
N ALA A 142 -2.30 12.39 1.75
CA ALA A 142 -1.81 12.14 3.10
C ALA A 142 -2.73 12.71 4.18
N ASP A 143 -3.38 13.85 3.94
CA ASP A 143 -4.32 14.46 4.89
C ASP A 143 -5.59 13.61 5.03
N GLU A 144 -6.14 13.12 3.93
CA GLU A 144 -7.31 12.24 3.93
C GLU A 144 -6.99 10.91 4.61
N CYS A 145 -5.87 10.29 4.28
CA CYS A 145 -5.40 9.08 4.94
C CYS A 145 -5.18 9.33 6.44
N GLY A 146 -4.51 10.43 6.79
CA GLY A 146 -4.24 10.81 8.18
C GLY A 146 -5.50 10.95 9.03
N ARG A 147 -6.55 11.55 8.47
CA ARG A 147 -7.83 11.66 9.17
C ARG A 147 -8.45 10.32 9.55
N LEU A 148 -8.26 9.29 8.73
CA LEU A 148 -8.71 7.93 9.08
C LEU A 148 -8.02 7.42 10.35
N PHE A 149 -6.71 7.58 10.44
CA PHE A 149 -5.92 7.12 11.58
C PHE A 149 -6.15 7.95 12.83
N ASP A 150 -6.31 9.27 12.69
CA ASP A 150 -6.62 10.15 13.82
C ASP A 150 -8.03 9.87 14.38
N ALA A 151 -9.01 9.56 13.53
CA ALA A 151 -10.37 9.20 13.94
C ALA A 151 -10.48 7.82 14.61
N ALA A 152 -9.50 6.93 14.39
CA ALA A 152 -9.47 5.58 14.96
C ALA A 152 -9.04 5.54 16.44
N ARG A 153 -8.74 6.68 17.06
CA ARG A 153 -8.15 6.79 18.41
C ARG A 153 -9.08 7.50 19.39
#